data_dbcb55a8ef973853984da1b1c85ba411
#
_entry.id   dbcb55a8ef973853984da1b1c85ba411
#
_cell.length_a   1.000
_cell.length_b   1.000
_cell.length_c   1.000
_cell.angle_alpha   90.00
_cell.angle_beta   90.00
_cell.angle_gamma   90.00
#
_symmetry.space_group_name_H-M   'P 1'
#
loop_
_entity.id
_entity.type
_entity.pdbx_description
1 polymer ?
#
loop_
_entity_poly.entity_id
_entity_poly.type
_entity_poly.pdbx_seq_one_letter_code
_entity_poly.pdbx_strand_id
1 'polypeptide(L)'
;MPAPISGGSNQTAISVALGKTGSPFFYQYGGTGSYGFDCSGLVQNAFAAAGKYLPRTASQQFAQAPVHVPLSQARPGDLLVWGSSPGFYHVAIYLGGGRVVQALNPDAGITVTDVAAMSGMQLYGYVARY
;
A
#
# COMPACT_ATOMS: atom_id res chain seq x y z
N MET A 1 10.60 -22.90 11.88
CA MET A 1 10.46 -22.09 11.64
C MET A 1 9.78 -21.42 11.61
N PRO A 2 9.71 -21.21 11.73
CA PRO A 2 9.06 -20.42 11.51
C PRO A 2 8.88 -19.41 11.40
N ALA A 3 9.06 -19.47 11.56
CA ALA A 3 9.16 -18.27 11.46
C ALA A 3 8.32 -17.28 11.33
N PRO A 4 8.58 -16.23 11.34
CA PRO A 4 7.66 -15.18 11.18
C PRO A 4 7.04 -15.21 9.81
N ILE A 5 6.18 -16.15 9.66
CA ILE A 5 5.48 -16.37 8.40
C ILE A 5 4.75 -15.11 7.97
N SER A 6 4.12 -14.41 8.92
CA SER A 6 3.41 -13.19 8.59
C SER A 6 4.36 -12.12 8.01
N GLY A 7 5.56 -12.02 8.56
CA GLY A 7 6.57 -11.12 8.00
C GLY A 7 6.96 -11.53 6.60
N GLY A 8 7.08 -12.85 6.35
CA GLY A 8 7.38 -13.37 5.04
C GLY A 8 6.29 -13.05 4.03
N SER A 9 5.02 -13.16 4.43
CA SER A 9 3.90 -12.82 3.57
C SER A 9 3.93 -11.35 3.16
N ASN A 10 4.22 -10.47 4.09
CA ASN A 10 4.27 -9.05 3.80
C ASN A 10 5.46 -8.70 2.92
N GLN A 11 6.57 -9.42 3.05
CA GLN A 11 7.70 -9.28 2.12
C GLN A 11 7.31 -9.68 0.71
N THR A 12 6.49 -10.71 0.55
CA THR A 12 5.98 -11.10 -0.76
C THR A 12 5.14 -9.98 -1.36
N ALA A 13 4.26 -9.37 -0.58
CA ALA A 13 3.45 -8.25 -1.05
C ALA A 13 4.33 -7.07 -1.48
N ILE A 14 5.35 -6.76 -0.71
CA ILE A 14 6.31 -5.71 -1.05
C ILE A 14 7.00 -6.04 -2.38
N SER A 15 7.50 -7.25 -2.54
CA SER A 15 8.19 -7.67 -3.75
C SER A 15 7.31 -7.56 -4.98
N VAL A 16 6.05 -7.99 -4.86
CA VAL A 16 5.10 -7.91 -5.97
C VAL A 16 4.84 -6.46 -6.35
N ALA A 17 4.59 -5.60 -5.37
CA ALA A 17 4.35 -4.19 -5.64
C ALA A 17 5.56 -3.51 -6.28
N LEU A 18 6.76 -3.80 -5.78
CA LEU A 18 7.99 -3.27 -6.36
C LEU A 18 8.19 -3.74 -7.80
N GLY A 19 7.79 -4.96 -8.10
CA GLY A 19 7.87 -5.50 -9.45
C GLY A 19 6.91 -4.84 -10.44
N LYS A 20 5.98 -4.03 -9.96
CA LYS A 20 5.02 -3.31 -10.81
C LYS A 20 5.36 -1.83 -10.98
N THR A 21 6.53 -1.41 -10.53
CA THR A 21 6.97 -0.03 -10.76
C THR A 21 7.48 0.12 -12.18
N GLY A 22 7.03 1.20 -12.84
CA GLY A 22 7.48 1.49 -14.19
C GLY A 22 6.81 0.64 -15.26
N SER A 23 7.13 0.95 -16.52
CA SER A 23 6.56 0.29 -17.69
C SER A 23 6.84 -1.22 -17.66
N PRO A 24 5.88 -2.08 -18.06
CA PRO A 24 4.61 -1.76 -18.72
C PRO A 24 3.45 -1.44 -17.78
N PHE A 25 3.70 -1.35 -16.50
CA PHE A 25 2.66 -1.06 -15.52
C PHE A 25 2.39 0.44 -15.44
N PHE A 26 1.17 0.81 -15.13
CA PHE A 26 0.77 2.22 -15.11
C PHE A 26 -0.37 2.45 -14.12
N TYR A 27 -0.57 3.72 -13.77
CA TYR A 27 -1.72 4.11 -12.95
C TYR A 27 -2.98 4.09 -13.83
N GLN A 28 -4.03 3.44 -13.32
CA GLN A 28 -5.33 3.43 -13.99
C GLN A 28 -6.43 3.63 -12.95
N TYR A 29 -7.22 4.68 -13.11
CA TYR A 29 -8.33 4.94 -12.21
C TYR A 29 -9.28 3.74 -12.20
N GLY A 30 -9.55 3.23 -10.99
CA GLY A 30 -10.36 2.01 -10.84
C GLY A 30 -9.67 0.72 -11.25
N GLY A 31 -8.37 0.77 -11.56
CA GLY A 31 -7.64 -0.39 -12.06
C GLY A 31 -7.30 -1.41 -10.99
N THR A 32 -7.50 -2.69 -11.33
CA THR A 32 -7.23 -3.81 -10.42
C THR A 32 -6.42 -4.92 -11.07
N GLY A 33 -5.89 -4.72 -12.24
CA GLY A 33 -5.21 -5.84 -12.83
C GLY A 33 -4.68 -5.60 -14.16
N SER A 34 -4.15 -6.49 -14.76
CA SER A 34 -3.04 -6.91 -15.55
C SER A 34 -1.89 -5.92 -15.52
N TYR A 35 -2.08 -4.71 -16.02
CA TYR A 35 -1.01 -3.70 -16.06
C TYR A 35 -1.42 -2.37 -15.43
N GLY A 36 -2.72 -2.11 -15.29
CA GLY A 36 -3.23 -0.85 -14.76
C GLY A 36 -3.79 -1.01 -13.36
N PHE A 37 -3.36 -0.15 -12.44
CA PHE A 37 -3.77 -0.21 -11.03
C PHE A 37 -4.00 1.19 -10.48
N ASP A 38 -5.02 1.33 -9.61
CA ASP A 38 -5.08 2.51 -8.75
C ASP A 38 -4.39 2.17 -7.41
N CYS A 39 -4.44 3.11 -6.46
CA CYS A 39 -3.69 2.94 -5.20
C CYS A 39 -4.11 1.69 -4.44
N SER A 40 -5.40 1.50 -4.22
CA SER A 40 -5.91 0.35 -3.48
C SER A 40 -5.92 -0.91 -4.32
N GLY A 41 -6.02 -0.79 -5.66
CA GLY A 41 -5.92 -1.93 -6.56
C GLY A 41 -4.52 -2.55 -6.55
N LEU A 42 -3.49 -1.73 -6.51
CA LEU A 42 -2.12 -2.22 -6.37
C LEU A 42 -1.94 -2.98 -5.06
N VAL A 43 -2.41 -2.41 -3.96
CA VAL A 43 -2.33 -3.04 -2.64
C VAL A 43 -3.08 -4.37 -2.65
N GLN A 44 -4.31 -4.38 -3.17
CA GLN A 44 -5.11 -5.59 -3.24
C GLN A 44 -4.41 -6.70 -4.03
N ASN A 45 -3.85 -6.35 -5.19
CA ASN A 45 -3.13 -7.30 -6.03
C ASN A 45 -1.87 -7.83 -5.34
N ALA A 46 -1.11 -6.96 -4.71
CA ALA A 46 0.14 -7.35 -4.05
C ALA A 46 -0.11 -8.31 -2.89
N PHE A 47 -1.11 -8.02 -2.06
CA PHE A 47 -1.42 -8.88 -0.92
C PHE A 47 -2.10 -10.18 -1.33
N ALA A 48 -2.89 -10.18 -2.41
CA ALA A 48 -3.47 -11.40 -2.93
C ALA A 48 -2.39 -12.41 -3.33
N ALA A 49 -1.29 -11.92 -3.91
CA ALA A 49 -0.15 -12.77 -4.25
C ALA A 49 0.50 -13.39 -3.02
N ALA A 50 0.33 -12.78 -1.86
CA ALA A 50 0.82 -13.30 -0.59
C ALA A 50 -0.25 -14.14 0.14
N GLY A 51 -1.39 -14.39 -0.50
CA GLY A 51 -2.47 -15.17 0.10
C GLY A 51 -3.39 -14.39 1.01
N LYS A 52 -3.30 -13.06 1.00
CA LYS A 52 -4.14 -12.20 1.84
C LYS A 52 -5.08 -11.38 0.97
N TYR A 53 -6.38 -11.61 1.12
CA TYR A 53 -7.39 -11.02 0.26
C TYR A 53 -8.00 -9.79 0.93
N LEU A 54 -7.49 -8.63 0.59
CA LEU A 54 -7.91 -7.36 1.16
C LEU A 54 -9.14 -6.81 0.42
N PRO A 55 -9.95 -5.98 1.09
CA PRO A 55 -11.08 -5.34 0.42
C PRO A 55 -10.60 -4.33 -0.62
N ARG A 56 -11.55 -3.77 -1.39
CA ARG A 56 -11.24 -3.03 -2.62
C ARG A 56 -10.74 -1.61 -2.41
N THR A 57 -11.25 -0.90 -1.41
CA THR A 57 -10.94 0.52 -1.26
C THR A 57 -9.96 0.80 -0.15
N ALA A 58 -9.28 1.94 -0.22
CA ALA A 58 -8.34 2.36 0.81
C ALA A 58 -9.00 2.41 2.18
N SER A 59 -10.21 2.96 2.26
CA SER A 59 -10.96 3.05 3.52
C SER A 59 -11.27 1.68 4.10
N GLN A 60 -11.70 0.75 3.25
CA GLN A 60 -12.00 -0.62 3.70
C GLN A 60 -10.73 -1.37 4.09
N GLN A 61 -9.66 -1.19 3.35
CA GLN A 61 -8.38 -1.83 3.65
C GLN A 61 -7.87 -1.38 5.01
N PHE A 62 -8.01 -0.11 5.33
CA PHE A 62 -7.62 0.38 6.64
C PHE A 62 -8.56 -0.17 7.72
N ALA A 63 -9.86 -0.04 7.52
CA ALA A 63 -10.85 -0.38 8.54
C ALA A 63 -10.84 -1.87 8.90
N GLN A 64 -10.62 -2.74 7.92
CA GLN A 64 -10.73 -4.19 8.11
C GLN A 64 -9.41 -4.85 8.53
N ALA A 65 -8.34 -4.09 8.64
CA ALA A 65 -7.06 -4.65 9.08
C ALA A 65 -7.19 -5.15 10.53
N PRO A 66 -6.58 -6.29 10.84
CA PRO A 66 -6.65 -6.84 12.20
C PRO A 66 -5.89 -6.02 13.23
N VAL A 67 -4.91 -5.22 12.78
CA VAL A 67 -4.06 -4.44 13.69
C VAL A 67 -3.88 -3.04 13.15
N HIS A 68 -3.96 -2.05 14.05
CA HIS A 68 -3.64 -0.66 13.75
C HIS A 68 -2.62 -0.18 14.76
N VAL A 69 -1.57 0.48 14.30
CA VAL A 69 -0.53 1.02 15.18
C VAL A 69 -0.24 2.47 14.81
N PRO A 70 0.30 3.26 15.73
CA PRO A 70 0.70 4.62 15.39
C PRO A 70 1.71 4.65 14.24
N LEU A 71 1.64 5.69 13.44
CA LEU A 71 2.54 5.87 12.29
C LEU A 71 4.02 5.75 12.69
N SER A 72 4.38 6.23 13.88
CA SER A 72 5.76 6.15 14.39
C SER A 72 6.24 4.72 14.59
N GLN A 73 5.34 3.75 14.61
CA GLN A 73 5.67 2.34 14.79
C GLN A 73 5.49 1.53 13.50
N ALA A 74 5.36 2.21 12.37
CA ALA A 74 5.17 1.54 11.09
C ALA A 74 6.33 0.61 10.74
N ARG A 75 6.01 -0.54 10.18
CA ARG A 75 6.98 -1.56 9.72
C ARG A 75 6.81 -1.79 8.24
N PRO A 76 7.85 -2.28 7.55
CA PRO A 76 7.71 -2.67 6.15
C PRO A 76 6.53 -3.61 5.95
N GLY A 77 5.70 -3.32 4.95
CA GLY A 77 4.48 -4.07 4.65
C GLY A 77 3.22 -3.48 5.27
N ASP A 78 3.35 -2.53 6.19
CA ASP A 78 2.18 -1.82 6.70
C ASP A 78 1.60 -0.90 5.64
N LEU A 79 0.32 -0.58 5.77
CA LEU A 79 -0.38 0.32 4.86
C LEU A 79 -0.49 1.70 5.48
N LEU A 80 0.08 2.68 4.79
CA LEU A 80 -0.13 4.09 5.11
C LEU A 80 -1.33 4.60 4.33
N VAL A 81 -2.12 5.46 4.95
CA VAL A 81 -3.32 6.02 4.31
C VAL A 81 -3.32 7.54 4.45
N TRP A 82 -3.97 8.20 3.51
CA TRP A 82 -4.11 9.65 3.46
C TRP A 82 -5.58 10.02 3.44
N GLY A 83 -5.92 11.04 4.20
CA GLY A 83 -7.29 11.51 4.35
C GLY A 83 -7.70 11.52 5.81
N SER A 84 -8.99 11.55 6.05
CA SER A 84 -9.56 11.58 7.41
C SER A 84 -10.41 10.33 7.61
N SER A 85 -10.22 9.67 8.77
CA SER A 85 -11.06 8.52 9.13
C SER A 85 -12.53 8.94 9.16
N PRO A 86 -13.44 8.11 8.62
CA PRO A 86 -13.21 6.81 8.00
C PRO A 86 -13.00 6.84 6.48
N GLY A 87 -12.85 8.02 5.88
CA GLY A 87 -12.81 8.18 4.43
C GLY A 87 -11.42 8.51 3.92
N PHE A 88 -10.64 7.49 3.57
CA PHE A 88 -9.29 7.70 3.03
C PHE A 88 -9.32 7.69 1.51
N TYR A 89 -8.55 8.61 0.90
CA TYR A 89 -8.50 8.75 -0.56
C TYR A 89 -7.24 8.15 -1.18
N HIS A 90 -6.28 7.73 -0.37
CA HIS A 90 -5.04 7.13 -0.88
C HIS A 90 -4.49 6.11 0.11
N VAL A 91 -3.79 5.10 -0.43
CA VAL A 91 -3.11 4.06 0.36
C VAL A 91 -1.82 3.67 -0.34
N ALA A 92 -0.80 3.35 0.44
CA ALA A 92 0.49 2.91 -0.08
C ALA A 92 1.09 1.87 0.86
N ILE A 93 2.02 1.06 0.36
CA ILE A 93 2.71 0.04 1.15
C ILE A 93 4.02 0.63 1.65
N TYR A 94 4.21 0.61 2.96
CA TYR A 94 5.42 1.13 3.58
C TYR A 94 6.59 0.18 3.35
N LEU A 95 7.73 0.75 2.98
CA LEU A 95 8.95 -0.03 2.72
C LEU A 95 9.96 0.05 3.86
N GLY A 96 9.71 0.90 4.84
CA GLY A 96 10.70 1.26 5.84
C GLY A 96 11.53 2.46 5.38
N GLY A 97 12.27 3.06 6.31
CA GLY A 97 13.14 4.18 5.98
C GLY A 97 12.42 5.42 5.45
N GLY A 98 11.14 5.58 5.75
CA GLY A 98 10.36 6.73 5.31
C GLY A 98 9.92 6.67 3.85
N ARG A 99 9.90 5.48 3.23
CA ARG A 99 9.57 5.32 1.80
C ARG A 99 8.38 4.39 1.62
N VAL A 100 7.66 4.61 0.53
CA VAL A 100 6.49 3.78 0.16
C VAL A 100 6.55 3.40 -1.29
N VAL A 101 5.93 2.26 -1.65
CA VAL A 101 5.62 1.90 -3.02
C VAL A 101 4.12 2.12 -3.22
N GLN A 102 3.74 2.74 -4.34
CA GLN A 102 2.39 3.21 -4.54
C GLN A 102 2.03 3.43 -6.00
N ALA A 103 0.74 3.29 -6.32
CA ALA A 103 0.18 3.78 -7.57
C ALA A 103 -0.34 5.19 -7.27
N LEU A 104 0.43 6.21 -7.65
CA LEU A 104 0.22 7.56 -7.16
C LEU A 104 -0.76 8.37 -7.99
N ASN A 105 -0.49 8.52 -9.26
CA ASN A 105 -1.33 9.27 -10.20
C ASN A 105 -0.88 8.96 -11.63
N PRO A 106 -1.64 9.43 -12.65
CA PRO A 106 -1.28 9.11 -14.05
C PRO A 106 0.11 9.58 -14.47
N ASP A 107 0.60 10.68 -13.92
CA ASP A 107 1.92 11.20 -14.30
C ASP A 107 3.04 10.40 -13.66
N ALA A 108 2.95 10.16 -12.36
CA ALA A 108 3.99 9.45 -11.63
C ALA A 108 3.91 7.95 -11.83
N GLY A 109 2.71 7.43 -12.10
CA GLY A 109 2.51 6.00 -12.26
C GLY A 109 2.63 5.23 -10.97
N ILE A 110 3.17 4.02 -11.09
CA ILE A 110 3.46 3.15 -9.94
C ILE A 110 4.93 3.32 -9.63
N THR A 111 5.23 3.78 -8.43
CA THR A 111 6.58 4.27 -8.11
C THR A 111 6.91 4.14 -6.63
N VAL A 112 8.19 4.29 -6.31
CA VAL A 112 8.67 4.40 -4.94
C VAL A 112 9.00 5.86 -4.68
N THR A 113 8.47 6.40 -3.57
CA THR A 113 8.77 7.77 -3.16
C THR A 113 9.04 7.83 -1.67
N ASP A 114 9.65 8.93 -1.23
CA ASP A 114 9.65 9.26 0.19
C ASP A 114 8.23 9.66 0.61
N VAL A 115 7.84 9.29 1.82
CA VAL A 115 6.55 9.74 2.38
C VAL A 115 6.51 11.26 2.41
N ALA A 116 7.63 11.90 2.73
CA ALA A 116 7.73 13.35 2.79
C ALA A 116 7.49 14.04 1.44
N ALA A 117 7.66 13.33 0.33
CA ALA A 117 7.42 13.89 -1.00
C ALA A 117 5.95 14.20 -1.25
N MET A 118 5.06 13.68 -0.39
CA MET A 118 3.62 13.89 -0.51
C MET A 118 3.11 14.87 0.55
N SER A 119 3.90 15.91 0.83
CA SER A 119 3.60 16.85 1.89
C SER A 119 2.30 17.62 1.71
N GLY A 120 1.81 17.75 0.46
CA GLY A 120 0.53 18.38 0.19
C GLY A 120 -0.68 17.50 0.48
N MET A 121 -0.47 16.24 0.85
CA MET A 121 -1.52 15.29 1.14
C MET A 121 -1.66 15.11 2.64
N GLN A 122 -2.79 14.60 3.08
CA GLN A 122 -3.12 14.50 4.50
C GLN A 122 -2.80 13.09 5.01
N LEU A 123 -1.55 12.87 5.42
CA LEU A 123 -1.12 11.58 5.98
C LEU A 123 -1.81 11.33 7.32
N TYR A 124 -2.43 10.14 7.45
CA TYR A 124 -3.11 9.78 8.68
C TYR A 124 -2.10 9.26 9.73
N GLY A 125 -2.42 9.47 10.99
CA GLY A 125 -1.49 9.18 12.09
C GLY A 125 -1.42 7.72 12.53
N TYR A 126 -2.19 6.81 11.91
CA TYR A 126 -2.15 5.38 12.18
C TYR A 126 -1.97 4.61 10.89
N VAL A 127 -1.40 3.41 10.98
CA VAL A 127 -1.20 2.52 9.85
C VAL A 127 -1.96 1.21 10.08
N ALA A 128 -2.27 0.52 8.99
CA ALA A 128 -2.97 -0.75 9.02
C ALA A 128 -1.96 -1.88 8.80
N ARG A 129 -2.10 -2.95 9.58
CA ARG A 129 -1.19 -4.10 9.49
C ARG A 129 -1.97 -5.37 9.27
N TYR A 130 -1.67 -6.04 8.18
CA TYR A 130 -2.25 -7.34 7.82
C TYR A 130 -1.35 -8.52 8.12
#